data_6e449cb18ea09fde9d82308a24da141e
#
_entry.id   6e449cb18ea09fde9d82308a24da141e
#
_cell.length_a   1.000
_cell.length_b   1.000
_cell.length_c   1.000
_cell.angle_alpha   90.00
_cell.angle_beta   90.00
_cell.angle_gamma   90.00
#
_symmetry.space_group_name_H-M   'P 1'
#
loop_
_entity.id
_entity.type
_entity.pdbx_description
1 polymer ?
#
loop_
_entity_poly.entity_id
_entity_poly.type
_entity_poly.pdbx_seq_one_letter_code
_entity_poly.pdbx_strand_id
1 'polypeptide(L)'
;PMHAGFIGEGMLDAACPGLLFTSPNAVQIGAATEWADRGAGVVHVVKNYTGDVMNFTVAANHAQAEVEHVRVADDVATEIDNDDSPGRRGTGATVIVEKVAGAAAARGDDLRTVAGIAQRAADQSRSMAVALQPGHSPTSDRDTFDLDEGQIEVGVGIHGEPGVERRDIAQAQPTAQALVAELLDGVLQSLRDAGVEGDDVMLFVNGLGGTSQLEQDLVFGEALKQLTQRGLKVRRGMRGTLVTSLNMAGISLTIMALDDELIELIDAETSAPAWPGVVRDPEYADARMVDDEAQPDEGEENTWLTAFVERLSRSFDDLTVLDREAGDGDFGQNMEAAFGDVETPVRGADAEVLSFFAHRMLVRAGGTSGAVLGTFFREMAGAFKAAGVDSRTADGDGFAAALAEGLQRGVDAITELGGAKEGDN
;
A
#
# COMPACT_ATOMS: atom_id res chain seq x y z
N PRO A 1 10.54 13.11 3.33
CA PRO A 1 11.75 13.90 3.10
C PRO A 1 11.52 15.16 2.28
N MET A 2 10.29 15.46 1.93
CA MET A 2 9.87 16.64 1.18
C MET A 2 10.15 17.93 1.99
N HIS A 3 10.87 18.93 1.48
CA HIS A 3 11.49 19.01 0.16
C HIS A 3 13.01 18.83 0.26
N ALA A 4 13.58 18.98 1.47
CA ALA A 4 15.02 19.01 1.74
C ALA A 4 15.77 17.75 1.25
N GLY A 5 15.12 16.59 1.27
CA GLY A 5 15.69 15.35 0.75
C GLY A 5 15.82 15.30 -0.78
N PHE A 6 15.22 16.26 -1.49
CA PHE A 6 15.24 16.35 -2.93
C PHE A 6 16.19 17.44 -3.47
N ILE A 7 17.02 18.01 -2.59
CA ILE A 7 18.10 18.90 -2.99
C ILE A 7 19.24 18.09 -3.59
N GLY A 8 19.59 18.39 -4.86
CA GLY A 8 20.66 17.74 -5.60
C GLY A 8 20.59 18.06 -7.07
N GLU A 9 21.72 17.86 -7.76
CA GLU A 9 21.79 18.06 -9.22
C GLU A 9 20.71 17.23 -9.92
N GLY A 10 20.03 17.80 -10.89
CA GLY A 10 18.92 17.16 -11.60
C GLY A 10 17.60 17.13 -10.83
N MET A 11 17.49 17.86 -9.71
CA MET A 11 16.25 18.05 -8.95
C MET A 11 16.17 19.45 -8.33
N LEU A 12 16.23 19.66 -7.01
CA LEU A 12 16.14 20.98 -6.39
C LEU A 12 17.53 21.56 -6.07
N ASP A 13 17.70 22.90 -6.23
CA ASP A 13 18.86 23.64 -5.74
C ASP A 13 18.67 24.07 -4.28
N ALA A 14 17.43 24.40 -3.88
CA ALA A 14 17.09 24.85 -2.53
C ALA A 14 15.69 24.40 -2.12
N ALA A 15 15.48 24.31 -0.81
CA ALA A 15 14.17 24.10 -0.21
C ALA A 15 13.99 25.04 0.99
N CYS A 16 12.78 25.58 1.17
CA CYS A 16 12.46 26.51 2.26
C CYS A 16 11.56 25.84 3.27
N PRO A 17 12.07 25.28 4.37
CA PRO A 17 11.23 24.67 5.40
C PRO A 17 10.53 25.76 6.22
N GLY A 18 9.19 25.65 6.34
CA GLY A 18 8.41 26.38 7.33
C GLY A 18 8.35 25.64 8.67
N LEU A 19 7.51 26.13 9.58
CA LEU A 19 7.10 25.36 10.75
C LEU A 19 6.19 24.20 10.30
N LEU A 20 6.01 23.23 11.20
CA LEU A 20 5.16 22.08 10.92
C LEU A 20 3.77 22.52 10.42
N PHE A 21 3.36 22.03 9.24
CA PHE A 21 2.10 22.38 8.57
C PHE A 21 1.91 23.89 8.28
N THR A 22 3.00 24.66 8.24
CA THR A 22 2.96 26.11 8.01
C THR A 22 3.85 26.47 6.82
N SER A 23 3.35 27.34 5.95
CA SER A 23 4.12 27.88 4.84
C SER A 23 5.40 28.57 5.33
N PRO A 24 6.53 28.47 4.61
CA PRO A 24 7.72 29.30 4.87
C PRO A 24 7.38 30.78 4.67
N ASN A 25 8.05 31.66 5.38
CA ASN A 25 7.85 33.10 5.20
C ASN A 25 8.59 33.65 3.98
N ALA A 26 8.12 34.78 3.45
CA ALA A 26 8.66 35.39 2.24
C ALA A 26 10.16 35.76 2.35
N VAL A 27 10.66 36.06 3.55
CA VAL A 27 12.09 36.39 3.74
C VAL A 27 12.97 35.15 3.56
N GLN A 28 12.55 34.01 4.08
CA GLN A 28 13.27 32.74 3.90
C GLN A 28 13.27 32.34 2.41
N ILE A 29 12.11 32.46 1.73
CA ILE A 29 11.98 32.16 0.30
C ILE A 29 12.89 33.09 -0.51
N GLY A 30 12.87 34.41 -0.22
CA GLY A 30 13.74 35.39 -0.92
C GLY A 30 15.22 35.08 -0.74
N ALA A 31 15.65 34.74 0.49
CA ALA A 31 17.04 34.36 0.73
C ALA A 31 17.46 33.09 -0.02
N ALA A 32 16.58 32.10 -0.12
CA ALA A 32 16.85 30.88 -0.91
C ALA A 32 16.87 31.18 -2.42
N THR A 33 16.00 32.07 -2.90
CA THR A 33 15.96 32.52 -4.29
C THR A 33 17.26 33.18 -4.70
N GLU A 34 17.72 34.15 -3.93
CA GLU A 34 19.01 34.84 -4.19
C GLU A 34 20.20 33.88 -4.09
N TRP A 35 20.14 32.89 -3.19
CA TRP A 35 21.20 31.90 -3.07
C TRP A 35 21.22 30.92 -4.27
N ALA A 36 20.06 30.54 -4.77
CA ALA A 36 19.93 29.59 -5.89
C ALA A 36 20.24 30.23 -7.24
N ASP A 37 20.00 31.55 -7.40
CA ASP A 37 20.26 32.24 -8.65
C ASP A 37 21.75 32.20 -9.04
N ARG A 38 22.01 31.81 -10.25
CA ARG A 38 23.33 31.81 -10.90
C ARG A 38 23.36 32.72 -12.17
N GLY A 39 22.39 33.63 -12.28
CA GLY A 39 22.25 34.56 -13.40
C GLY A 39 21.36 34.03 -14.54
N ALA A 40 20.71 32.86 -14.33
CA ALA A 40 19.76 32.30 -15.32
C ALA A 40 18.29 32.42 -14.85
N GLY A 41 18.07 32.96 -13.63
CA GLY A 41 16.79 33.05 -12.97
C GLY A 41 16.44 31.78 -12.14
N VAL A 42 15.31 31.81 -11.46
CA VAL A 42 14.88 30.76 -10.53
C VAL A 42 13.44 30.34 -10.79
N VAL A 43 13.19 29.03 -10.89
CA VAL A 43 11.84 28.45 -10.90
C VAL A 43 11.42 28.14 -9.48
N HIS A 44 10.30 28.71 -9.04
CA HIS A 44 9.64 28.34 -7.79
C HIS A 44 8.61 27.23 -8.03
N VAL A 45 8.79 26.07 -7.46
CA VAL A 45 7.76 25.02 -7.42
C VAL A 45 6.91 25.22 -6.16
N VAL A 46 5.66 25.62 -6.35
CA VAL A 46 4.77 26.08 -5.29
C VAL A 46 3.55 25.18 -5.20
N LYS A 47 3.34 24.55 -4.05
CA LYS A 47 2.09 23.85 -3.78
C LYS A 47 0.94 24.84 -3.66
N ASN A 48 -0.22 24.51 -4.22
CA ASN A 48 -1.38 25.39 -4.22
C ASN A 48 -2.08 25.47 -2.85
N TYR A 49 -1.43 26.15 -1.90
CA TYR A 49 -2.02 26.59 -0.64
C TYR A 49 -1.94 28.10 -0.55
N THR A 50 -2.98 28.74 -0.01
CA THR A 50 -3.08 30.21 0.04
C THR A 50 -1.84 30.86 0.66
N GLY A 51 -1.35 30.31 1.79
CA GLY A 51 -0.15 30.81 2.46
C GLY A 51 1.11 30.67 1.61
N ASP A 52 1.32 29.52 0.98
CA ASP A 52 2.45 29.29 0.07
C ASP A 52 2.41 30.26 -1.10
N VAL A 53 1.29 30.35 -1.81
CA VAL A 53 1.13 31.24 -2.97
C VAL A 53 1.42 32.70 -2.61
N MET A 54 0.89 33.20 -1.47
CA MET A 54 1.14 34.56 -1.02
C MET A 54 2.61 34.81 -0.67
N ASN A 55 3.24 33.94 0.11
CA ASN A 55 4.63 34.13 0.54
C ASN A 55 5.62 34.02 -0.63
N PHE A 56 5.42 33.08 -1.55
CA PHE A 56 6.24 32.95 -2.76
C PHE A 56 6.06 34.17 -3.69
N THR A 57 4.83 34.68 -3.84
CA THR A 57 4.58 35.90 -4.63
C THR A 57 5.29 37.12 -4.02
N VAL A 58 5.21 37.31 -2.71
CA VAL A 58 5.91 38.41 -2.01
C VAL A 58 7.41 38.26 -2.20
N ALA A 59 7.97 37.06 -2.05
CA ALA A 59 9.40 36.83 -2.24
C ALA A 59 9.87 37.16 -3.68
N ALA A 60 9.13 36.68 -4.68
CA ALA A 60 9.45 36.93 -6.08
C ALA A 60 9.39 38.42 -6.44
N ASN A 61 8.41 39.17 -5.93
CA ASN A 61 8.28 40.61 -6.16
C ASN A 61 9.45 41.44 -5.59
N HIS A 62 10.22 40.88 -4.65
CA HIS A 62 11.35 41.54 -4.01
C HIS A 62 12.71 40.94 -4.44
N ALA A 63 12.71 39.85 -5.19
CA ALA A 63 13.91 39.20 -5.65
C ALA A 63 14.66 40.07 -6.69
N GLN A 64 15.99 39.94 -6.72
CA GLN A 64 16.83 40.51 -7.79
C GLN A 64 16.84 39.57 -9.01
N ALA A 65 16.70 38.27 -8.79
CA ALA A 65 16.62 37.26 -9.81
C ALA A 65 15.29 37.34 -10.58
N GLU A 66 15.32 36.98 -11.88
CA GLU A 66 14.09 36.67 -12.63
C GLU A 66 13.46 35.37 -12.05
N VAL A 67 12.17 35.41 -11.73
CA VAL A 67 11.47 34.28 -11.08
C VAL A 67 10.26 33.87 -11.91
N GLU A 68 10.17 32.59 -12.21
CA GLU A 68 8.96 31.95 -12.73
C GLU A 68 8.31 31.04 -11.68
N HIS A 69 6.98 30.99 -11.64
CA HIS A 69 6.23 30.15 -10.73
C HIS A 69 5.61 28.96 -11.44
N VAL A 70 5.80 27.78 -10.87
CA VAL A 70 5.09 26.55 -11.23
C VAL A 70 4.15 26.19 -10.10
N ARG A 71 2.84 26.22 -10.36
CA ARG A 71 1.84 25.91 -9.36
C ARG A 71 1.42 24.44 -9.45
N VAL A 72 1.61 23.70 -8.37
CA VAL A 72 1.17 22.31 -8.25
C VAL A 72 -0.19 22.27 -7.55
N ALA A 73 -1.21 21.74 -8.27
CA ALA A 73 -2.61 21.69 -7.84
C ALA A 73 -3.23 20.36 -8.28
N ASP A 74 -2.79 19.26 -7.66
CA ASP A 74 -3.07 17.90 -8.12
C ASP A 74 -4.19 17.18 -7.34
N ASP A 75 -4.52 17.63 -6.13
CA ASP A 75 -5.47 16.94 -5.24
C ASP A 75 -6.93 17.12 -5.66
N VAL A 76 -7.51 16.06 -6.24
CA VAL A 76 -8.88 16.08 -6.76
C VAL A 76 -9.96 16.17 -5.68
N ALA A 77 -9.63 15.81 -4.44
CA ALA A 77 -10.60 15.84 -3.34
C ALA A 77 -11.15 17.25 -3.07
N THR A 78 -10.37 18.30 -3.38
CA THR A 78 -10.77 19.70 -3.21
C THR A 78 -11.10 20.40 -4.53
N GLU A 79 -11.34 19.64 -5.59
CA GLU A 79 -11.78 20.16 -6.88
C GLU A 79 -13.25 20.58 -6.78
N ILE A 80 -13.46 21.88 -6.63
CA ILE A 80 -14.80 22.48 -6.55
C ILE A 80 -14.93 23.46 -7.71
N ASP A 81 -15.94 23.27 -8.52
CA ASP A 81 -16.26 24.15 -9.64
C ASP A 81 -16.99 25.42 -9.15
N ASN A 82 -16.25 26.29 -8.46
CA ASN A 82 -16.74 27.63 -8.14
C ASN A 82 -15.58 28.64 -8.08
N ASP A 83 -15.88 29.89 -8.43
CA ASP A 83 -14.91 30.98 -8.53
C ASP A 83 -14.30 31.42 -7.17
N ASP A 84 -14.95 31.06 -6.06
CA ASP A 84 -14.51 31.42 -4.69
C ASP A 84 -13.62 30.35 -4.06
N SER A 85 -13.42 29.20 -4.71
CA SER A 85 -12.57 28.11 -4.20
C SER A 85 -11.09 28.41 -4.47
N PRO A 86 -10.17 28.13 -3.52
CA PRO A 86 -8.74 28.18 -3.78
C PRO A 86 -8.27 27.09 -4.79
N GLY A 87 -9.18 26.22 -5.21
CA GLY A 87 -8.92 25.12 -6.14
C GLY A 87 -8.27 23.91 -5.46
N ARG A 88 -7.77 22.99 -6.28
CA ARG A 88 -7.07 21.78 -5.81
C ARG A 88 -5.86 22.14 -4.98
N ARG A 89 -5.59 21.39 -3.91
CA ARG A 89 -4.36 21.47 -3.12
C ARG A 89 -3.18 20.87 -3.91
N GLY A 90 -1.95 21.24 -3.55
CA GLY A 90 -0.73 20.62 -4.08
C GLY A 90 -0.25 19.49 -3.16
N THR A 91 -0.10 18.26 -3.68
CA THR A 91 0.25 17.08 -2.89
C THR A 91 1.32 16.21 -3.56
N GLY A 92 1.02 14.97 -3.93
CA GLY A 92 1.97 13.97 -4.42
C GLY A 92 2.71 14.36 -5.69
N ALA A 93 2.04 15.03 -6.62
CA ALA A 93 2.66 15.46 -7.89
C ALA A 93 3.84 16.40 -7.69
N THR A 94 3.92 17.11 -6.56
CA THR A 94 5.01 18.06 -6.29
C THR A 94 6.39 17.44 -6.47
N VAL A 95 6.59 16.21 -5.97
CA VAL A 95 7.88 15.50 -6.07
C VAL A 95 8.25 15.20 -7.54
N ILE A 96 7.25 14.86 -8.36
CA ILE A 96 7.46 14.58 -9.79
C ILE A 96 7.78 15.88 -10.53
N VAL A 97 7.07 16.96 -10.22
CA VAL A 97 7.31 18.30 -10.81
C VAL A 97 8.70 18.82 -10.44
N GLU A 98 9.14 18.65 -9.19
CA GLU A 98 10.51 18.98 -8.75
C GLU A 98 11.56 18.22 -9.56
N LYS A 99 11.33 16.91 -9.80
CA LYS A 99 12.24 16.10 -10.63
C LYS A 99 12.28 16.57 -12.08
N VAL A 100 11.13 16.81 -12.68
CA VAL A 100 11.03 17.27 -14.08
C VAL A 100 11.67 18.64 -14.25
N ALA A 101 11.38 19.60 -13.36
CA ALA A 101 11.97 20.94 -13.40
C ALA A 101 13.50 20.89 -13.27
N GLY A 102 14.01 20.16 -12.27
CA GLY A 102 15.44 20.03 -12.04
C GLY A 102 16.18 19.32 -13.17
N ALA A 103 15.57 18.30 -13.78
CA ALA A 103 16.13 17.61 -14.93
C ALA A 103 16.19 18.51 -16.19
N ALA A 104 15.13 19.29 -16.45
CA ALA A 104 15.11 20.26 -17.54
C ALA A 104 16.17 21.35 -17.34
N ALA A 105 16.32 21.87 -16.13
CA ALA A 105 17.37 22.82 -15.79
C ALA A 105 18.78 22.22 -15.95
N ALA A 106 19.01 20.98 -15.50
CA ALA A 106 20.28 20.28 -15.67
C ALA A 106 20.60 19.97 -17.15
N ARG A 107 19.56 19.77 -17.98
CA ARG A 107 19.68 19.65 -19.43
C ARG A 107 20.15 20.95 -20.08
N GLY A 108 20.00 22.09 -19.41
CA GLY A 108 20.45 23.42 -19.88
C GLY A 108 19.35 24.26 -20.53
N ASP A 109 18.09 23.94 -20.29
CA ASP A 109 16.95 24.72 -20.76
C ASP A 109 16.89 26.11 -20.10
N ASP A 110 16.35 27.10 -20.76
CA ASP A 110 16.17 28.44 -20.20
C ASP A 110 15.01 28.47 -19.18
N LEU A 111 14.97 29.52 -18.36
CA LEU A 111 14.03 29.71 -17.25
C LEU A 111 12.57 29.46 -17.67
N ARG A 112 12.13 30.01 -18.77
CA ARG A 112 10.73 29.89 -19.23
C ARG A 112 10.42 28.52 -19.78
N THR A 113 11.38 27.91 -20.46
CA THR A 113 11.26 26.53 -20.94
C THR A 113 11.14 25.57 -19.76
N VAL A 114 12.01 25.68 -18.74
CA VAL A 114 11.92 24.88 -17.51
C VAL A 114 10.56 25.05 -16.82
N ALA A 115 10.13 26.30 -16.62
CA ALA A 115 8.84 26.58 -15.98
C ALA A 115 7.66 26.02 -16.79
N GLY A 116 7.69 26.15 -18.13
CA GLY A 116 6.65 25.63 -19.02
C GLY A 116 6.54 24.11 -18.97
N ILE A 117 7.66 23.39 -19.01
CA ILE A 117 7.70 21.93 -18.92
C ILE A 117 7.21 21.46 -17.52
N ALA A 118 7.68 22.10 -16.47
CA ALA A 118 7.27 21.76 -15.09
C ALA A 118 5.78 22.06 -14.84
N GLN A 119 5.25 23.16 -15.38
CA GLN A 119 3.82 23.47 -15.28
C GLN A 119 2.98 22.45 -16.07
N ARG A 120 3.43 22.03 -17.25
CA ARG A 120 2.78 20.95 -18.01
C ARG A 120 2.74 19.64 -17.19
N ALA A 121 3.83 19.25 -16.54
CA ALA A 121 3.85 18.08 -15.67
C ALA A 121 2.86 18.22 -14.50
N ALA A 122 2.74 19.40 -13.89
CA ALA A 122 1.76 19.69 -12.86
C ALA A 122 0.32 19.60 -13.38
N ASP A 123 0.03 20.18 -14.54
CA ASP A 123 -1.30 20.21 -15.15
C ASP A 123 -1.77 18.82 -15.58
N GLN A 124 -0.84 17.95 -15.98
CA GLN A 124 -1.08 16.56 -16.37
C GLN A 124 -1.14 15.58 -15.18
N SER A 125 -1.05 16.07 -13.95
CA SER A 125 -1.04 15.26 -12.74
C SER A 125 -2.32 15.41 -11.93
N ARG A 126 -2.80 14.29 -11.35
CA ARG A 126 -3.88 14.28 -10.35
C ARG A 126 -3.54 13.31 -9.25
N SER A 127 -3.96 13.66 -8.05
CA SER A 127 -3.76 12.85 -6.84
C SER A 127 -5.03 12.75 -6.02
N MET A 128 -5.17 11.65 -5.30
CA MET A 128 -6.20 11.46 -4.29
C MET A 128 -5.67 10.60 -3.16
N ALA A 129 -6.07 10.88 -1.92
CA ALA A 129 -5.59 10.18 -0.74
C ALA A 129 -6.72 9.58 0.09
N VAL A 130 -6.40 8.55 0.88
CA VAL A 130 -7.25 7.98 1.92
C VAL A 130 -6.42 7.77 3.18
N ALA A 131 -7.01 8.10 4.34
CA ALA A 131 -6.43 7.80 5.64
C ALA A 131 -7.25 6.72 6.36
N LEU A 132 -6.52 5.79 6.99
CA LEU A 132 -7.05 4.74 7.86
C LEU A 132 -6.89 5.12 9.34
N GLN A 133 -5.95 6.02 9.65
CA GLN A 133 -5.74 6.62 10.97
C GLN A 133 -5.22 8.05 10.79
N PRO A 134 -5.55 8.98 11.69
CA PRO A 134 -5.04 10.33 11.64
C PRO A 134 -3.53 10.38 11.92
N GLY A 135 -2.88 11.47 11.52
CA GLY A 135 -1.52 11.74 11.95
C GLY A 135 -1.50 12.34 13.34
N HIS A 136 -0.44 12.08 14.12
CA HIS A 136 -0.27 12.65 15.45
C HIS A 136 0.76 13.78 15.41
N SER A 137 0.39 14.96 15.89
CA SER A 137 1.27 16.14 15.94
C SER A 137 2.11 16.16 17.22
N PRO A 138 3.44 16.05 17.13
CA PRO A 138 4.30 16.04 18.29
C PRO A 138 4.41 17.41 18.97
N THR A 139 3.99 18.49 18.31
CA THR A 139 4.06 19.86 18.85
C THR A 139 2.81 20.24 19.65
N SER A 140 1.65 19.72 19.29
CA SER A 140 0.39 19.95 19.98
C SER A 140 -0.06 18.78 20.84
N ASP A 141 0.59 17.62 20.71
CA ASP A 141 0.21 16.35 21.34
C ASP A 141 -1.26 15.98 21.05
N ARG A 142 -1.66 16.15 19.80
CA ARG A 142 -3.02 15.89 19.31
C ARG A 142 -2.99 15.25 17.93
N ASP A 143 -4.04 14.49 17.64
CA ASP A 143 -4.28 14.02 16.30
C ASP A 143 -4.66 15.16 15.36
N THR A 144 -4.36 14.99 14.08
CA THR A 144 -4.62 16.01 13.05
C THR A 144 -6.12 16.23 12.83
N PHE A 145 -6.90 15.18 13.00
CA PHE A 145 -8.37 15.19 13.01
C PHE A 145 -8.88 13.99 13.81
N ASP A 146 -10.14 14.03 14.23
CA ASP A 146 -10.77 12.91 14.92
C ASP A 146 -11.17 11.85 13.89
N LEU A 147 -10.83 10.58 14.13
CA LEU A 147 -11.25 9.42 13.36
C LEU A 147 -11.41 8.24 14.32
N ASP A 148 -12.63 7.72 14.43
CA ASP A 148 -12.93 6.59 15.30
C ASP A 148 -12.41 5.27 14.72
N GLU A 149 -12.18 4.29 15.57
CA GLU A 149 -11.86 2.93 15.15
C GLU A 149 -12.98 2.39 14.23
N GLY A 150 -12.57 1.79 13.11
CA GLY A 150 -13.54 1.32 12.10
C GLY A 150 -14.06 2.41 11.16
N GLN A 151 -13.39 3.57 11.10
CA GLN A 151 -13.66 4.61 10.13
C GLN A 151 -12.46 4.85 9.21
N ILE A 152 -12.73 5.35 8.01
CA ILE A 152 -11.73 5.88 7.08
C ILE A 152 -12.09 7.30 6.66
N GLU A 153 -11.09 8.07 6.26
CA GLU A 153 -11.26 9.44 5.78
C GLU A 153 -10.73 9.54 4.35
N VAL A 154 -11.60 9.82 3.38
CA VAL A 154 -11.26 9.91 1.96
C VAL A 154 -10.99 11.35 1.58
N GLY A 155 -9.95 11.61 0.78
CA GLY A 155 -9.58 12.94 0.32
C GLY A 155 -8.84 13.78 1.36
N VAL A 156 -8.08 13.16 2.26
CA VAL A 156 -7.28 13.86 3.28
C VAL A 156 -6.18 14.72 2.66
N GLY A 157 -5.84 15.82 3.33
CA GLY A 157 -4.70 16.65 2.99
C GLY A 157 -3.38 16.21 3.65
N ILE A 158 -2.28 16.79 3.19
CA ILE A 158 -0.93 16.50 3.70
C ILE A 158 -0.52 17.36 4.89
N HIS A 159 -1.30 18.37 5.25
CA HIS A 159 -1.05 19.23 6.43
C HIS A 159 -2.04 18.93 7.56
N GLY A 160 -2.61 17.72 7.59
CA GLY A 160 -3.55 17.29 8.61
C GLY A 160 -4.97 17.80 8.40
N GLU A 161 -5.30 18.26 7.21
CA GLU A 161 -6.68 18.61 6.88
C GLU A 161 -7.52 17.33 6.79
N PRO A 162 -8.74 17.34 7.38
CA PRO A 162 -9.67 16.25 7.23
C PRO A 162 -10.02 16.05 5.74
N GLY A 163 -10.48 14.87 5.41
CA GLY A 163 -10.97 14.54 4.08
C GLY A 163 -12.30 15.20 3.75
N VAL A 164 -12.79 14.85 2.58
CA VAL A 164 -14.09 15.31 2.09
C VAL A 164 -15.22 14.33 2.39
N GLU A 165 -14.86 13.09 2.72
CA GLU A 165 -15.82 12.04 3.08
C GLU A 165 -15.26 11.18 4.22
N ARG A 166 -16.04 11.05 5.29
CA ARG A 166 -15.81 10.08 6.38
C ARG A 166 -16.75 8.91 6.21
N ARG A 167 -16.23 7.70 6.31
CA ARG A 167 -16.98 6.47 6.09
C ARG A 167 -16.76 5.48 7.23
N ASP A 168 -17.86 4.94 7.75
CA ASP A 168 -17.85 3.81 8.70
C ASP A 168 -17.63 2.50 7.93
N ILE A 169 -16.61 1.74 8.30
CA ILE A 169 -16.24 0.46 7.71
C ILE A 169 -16.30 -0.70 8.73
N ALA A 170 -16.79 -0.46 9.94
CA ALA A 170 -16.81 -1.47 11.01
C ALA A 170 -17.62 -2.72 10.65
N GLN A 171 -18.67 -2.57 9.83
CA GLN A 171 -19.54 -3.69 9.41
C GLN A 171 -19.12 -4.32 8.07
N ALA A 172 -18.39 -3.60 7.23
CA ALA A 172 -17.94 -4.05 5.92
C ALA A 172 -16.64 -3.33 5.54
N GLN A 173 -15.52 -3.92 5.91
CA GLN A 173 -14.21 -3.36 5.58
C GLN A 173 -14.00 -3.41 4.05
N PRO A 174 -13.68 -2.28 3.40
CA PRO A 174 -13.37 -2.29 1.99
C PRO A 174 -12.05 -3.02 1.75
N THR A 175 -11.97 -3.78 0.68
CA THR A 175 -10.71 -4.37 0.23
C THR A 175 -9.77 -3.31 -0.32
N ALA A 176 -8.47 -3.57 -0.34
CA ALA A 176 -7.49 -2.72 -1.02
C ALA A 176 -7.89 -2.47 -2.50
N GLN A 177 -8.42 -3.51 -3.17
CA GLN A 177 -8.94 -3.43 -4.53
C GLN A 177 -10.04 -2.37 -4.67
N ALA A 178 -11.01 -2.34 -3.75
CA ALA A 178 -12.12 -1.39 -3.79
C ALA A 178 -11.65 0.05 -3.53
N LEU A 179 -10.78 0.26 -2.54
CA LEU A 179 -10.21 1.58 -2.23
C LEU A 179 -9.36 2.12 -3.39
N VAL A 180 -8.50 1.28 -3.97
CA VAL A 180 -7.68 1.65 -5.13
C VAL A 180 -8.56 2.00 -6.33
N ALA A 181 -9.64 1.24 -6.59
CA ALA A 181 -10.57 1.54 -7.67
C ALA A 181 -11.20 2.93 -7.51
N GLU A 182 -11.66 3.25 -6.32
CA GLU A 182 -12.29 4.53 -6.00
C GLU A 182 -11.31 5.72 -6.20
N LEU A 183 -10.11 5.61 -5.65
CA LEU A 183 -9.08 6.64 -5.81
C LEU A 183 -8.71 6.85 -7.29
N LEU A 184 -8.52 5.76 -8.04
CA LEU A 184 -8.23 5.82 -9.47
C LEU A 184 -9.38 6.41 -10.27
N ASP A 185 -10.63 6.08 -9.96
CA ASP A 185 -11.81 6.61 -10.65
C ASP A 185 -11.90 8.14 -10.50
N GLY A 186 -11.68 8.66 -9.29
CA GLY A 186 -11.62 10.11 -9.03
C GLY A 186 -10.51 10.81 -9.80
N VAL A 187 -9.29 10.28 -9.71
CA VAL A 187 -8.09 10.82 -10.38
C VAL A 187 -8.25 10.81 -11.90
N LEU A 188 -8.64 9.68 -12.48
CA LEU A 188 -8.79 9.54 -13.92
C LEU A 188 -9.97 10.34 -14.47
N GLN A 189 -11.05 10.51 -13.70
CA GLN A 189 -12.16 11.38 -14.10
C GLN A 189 -11.72 12.84 -14.20
N SER A 190 -11.01 13.36 -13.19
CA SER A 190 -10.48 14.72 -13.20
C SER A 190 -9.50 14.98 -14.35
N LEU A 191 -8.65 14.00 -14.70
CA LEU A 191 -7.78 14.10 -15.87
C LEU A 191 -8.58 14.22 -17.18
N ARG A 192 -9.61 13.38 -17.34
CA ARG A 192 -10.49 13.46 -18.53
C ARG A 192 -11.25 14.79 -18.63
N ASP A 193 -11.78 15.28 -17.51
CA ASP A 193 -12.52 16.56 -17.46
C ASP A 193 -11.62 17.75 -17.78
N ALA A 194 -10.33 17.65 -17.45
CA ALA A 194 -9.30 18.61 -17.83
C ALA A 194 -8.84 18.48 -19.30
N GLY A 195 -9.34 17.51 -20.06
CA GLY A 195 -8.95 17.27 -21.44
C GLY A 195 -7.52 16.70 -21.57
N VAL A 196 -6.99 16.08 -20.51
CA VAL A 196 -5.70 15.40 -20.55
C VAL A 196 -5.87 14.05 -21.25
N GLU A 197 -5.23 13.90 -22.40
CA GLU A 197 -5.33 12.73 -23.27
C GLU A 197 -4.03 11.92 -23.21
N GLY A 198 -4.12 10.63 -23.54
CA GLY A 198 -2.99 9.70 -23.65
C GLY A 198 -3.15 8.47 -22.78
N ASP A 199 -2.57 7.35 -23.25
CA ASP A 199 -2.64 6.07 -22.56
C ASP A 199 -1.38 5.77 -21.73
N ASP A 200 -0.29 6.50 -21.98
CA ASP A 200 0.99 6.37 -21.27
C ASP A 200 0.93 7.21 -19.98
N VAL A 201 1.15 6.57 -18.83
CA VAL A 201 1.05 7.24 -17.51
C VAL A 201 2.22 6.89 -16.60
N MET A 202 2.48 7.77 -15.63
CA MET A 202 3.23 7.48 -14.43
C MET A 202 2.26 7.16 -13.29
N LEU A 203 2.57 6.12 -12.53
CA LEU A 203 1.90 5.77 -11.27
C LEU A 203 2.83 6.08 -10.10
N PHE A 204 2.40 6.93 -9.17
CA PHE A 204 3.08 7.12 -7.90
C PHE A 204 2.16 6.74 -6.74
N VAL A 205 2.59 5.73 -5.96
CA VAL A 205 1.96 5.31 -4.71
C VAL A 205 2.76 5.87 -3.55
N ASN A 206 2.15 6.74 -2.77
CA ASN A 206 2.81 7.43 -1.68
C ASN A 206 2.18 7.08 -0.33
N GLY A 207 2.99 6.60 0.61
CA GLY A 207 2.60 6.43 2.01
C GLY A 207 2.57 7.76 2.75
N LEU A 208 1.53 8.01 3.56
CA LEU A 208 1.37 9.26 4.31
C LEU A 208 2.19 9.33 5.61
N GLY A 209 2.95 8.30 5.94
CA GLY A 209 3.89 8.24 7.06
C GLY A 209 3.78 6.98 7.91
N GLY A 210 2.57 6.51 8.21
CA GLY A 210 2.31 5.32 9.01
C GLY A 210 2.05 4.04 8.21
N THR A 211 2.04 4.11 6.88
CA THR A 211 1.81 2.95 6.01
C THR A 211 3.11 2.24 5.69
N SER A 212 3.15 0.94 5.93
CA SER A 212 4.33 0.12 5.67
C SER A 212 4.65 -0.01 4.18
N GLN A 213 5.89 -0.37 3.87
CA GLN A 213 6.29 -0.61 2.48
C GLN A 213 5.53 -1.79 1.86
N LEU A 214 5.22 -2.81 2.64
CA LEU A 214 4.44 -3.96 2.18
C LEU A 214 3.03 -3.57 1.71
N GLU A 215 2.35 -2.69 2.47
CA GLU A 215 1.05 -2.15 2.08
C GLU A 215 1.15 -1.28 0.82
N GLN A 216 2.20 -0.47 0.71
CA GLN A 216 2.47 0.33 -0.49
C GLN A 216 2.71 -0.56 -1.72
N ASP A 217 3.40 -1.71 -1.56
CA ASP A 217 3.62 -2.69 -2.62
C ASP A 217 2.31 -3.34 -3.07
N LEU A 218 1.45 -3.72 -2.11
CA LEU A 218 0.12 -4.25 -2.39
C LEU A 218 -0.72 -3.24 -3.21
N VAL A 219 -0.76 -1.99 -2.75
CA VAL A 219 -1.50 -0.92 -3.43
C VAL A 219 -0.92 -0.63 -4.82
N PHE A 220 0.42 -0.65 -4.97
CA PHE A 220 1.06 -0.47 -6.26
C PHE A 220 0.69 -1.58 -7.26
N GLY A 221 0.75 -2.84 -6.83
CA GLY A 221 0.36 -3.99 -7.65
C GLY A 221 -1.10 -3.92 -8.07
N GLU A 222 -2.01 -3.58 -7.15
CA GLU A 222 -3.44 -3.46 -7.45
C GLU A 222 -3.74 -2.27 -8.37
N ALA A 223 -3.11 -1.12 -8.16
CA ALA A 223 -3.25 0.05 -9.03
C ALA A 223 -2.74 -0.24 -10.45
N LEU A 224 -1.57 -0.89 -10.57
CA LEU A 224 -0.99 -1.30 -11.85
C LEU A 224 -1.94 -2.23 -12.62
N LYS A 225 -2.49 -3.24 -11.94
CA LYS A 225 -3.48 -4.17 -12.50
C LYS A 225 -4.71 -3.44 -13.02
N GLN A 226 -5.28 -2.56 -12.20
CA GLN A 226 -6.48 -1.83 -12.55
C GLN A 226 -6.26 -0.80 -13.67
N LEU A 227 -5.12 -0.10 -13.71
CA LEU A 227 -4.76 0.80 -14.80
C LEU A 227 -4.62 0.03 -16.13
N THR A 228 -3.96 -1.13 -16.10
CA THR A 228 -3.85 -2.01 -17.28
C THR A 228 -5.22 -2.48 -17.77
N GLN A 229 -6.13 -2.86 -16.87
CA GLN A 229 -7.51 -3.24 -17.21
C GLN A 229 -8.31 -2.10 -17.83
N ARG A 230 -8.01 -0.86 -17.48
CA ARG A 230 -8.61 0.36 -18.06
C ARG A 230 -7.95 0.79 -19.39
N GLY A 231 -6.96 0.04 -19.87
CA GLY A 231 -6.27 0.27 -21.15
C GLY A 231 -5.10 1.26 -21.04
N LEU A 232 -4.72 1.67 -19.83
CA LEU A 232 -3.59 2.57 -19.60
C LEU A 232 -2.28 1.78 -19.46
N LYS A 233 -1.18 2.38 -19.93
CA LYS A 233 0.17 1.82 -19.83
C LYS A 233 0.97 2.57 -18.79
N VAL A 234 1.33 1.92 -17.71
CA VAL A 234 2.23 2.51 -16.74
C VAL A 234 3.67 2.43 -17.26
N ARG A 235 4.17 3.53 -17.80
CA ARG A 235 5.52 3.63 -18.34
C ARG A 235 6.56 3.86 -17.24
N ARG A 236 6.15 4.51 -16.16
CA ARG A 236 7.00 4.74 -14.98
C ARG A 236 6.18 4.50 -13.72
N GLY A 237 6.76 3.75 -12.82
CA GLY A 237 6.18 3.47 -11.51
C GLY A 237 7.09 3.96 -10.40
N MET A 238 6.52 4.59 -9.39
CA MET A 238 7.23 5.01 -8.19
C MET A 238 6.40 4.69 -6.95
N ARG A 239 7.05 4.29 -5.87
CA ARG A 239 6.42 4.13 -4.56
C ARG A 239 7.38 4.55 -3.46
N GLY A 240 6.82 5.01 -2.37
CA GLY A 240 7.61 5.40 -1.20
C GLY A 240 6.86 6.35 -0.30
N THR A 241 7.40 6.56 0.89
CA THR A 241 6.90 7.51 1.88
C THR A 241 7.62 8.84 1.69
N LEU A 242 7.23 9.58 0.65
CA LEU A 242 7.92 10.78 0.17
C LEU A 242 7.20 12.06 0.57
N VAL A 243 5.87 12.07 0.53
CA VAL A 243 5.00 13.19 0.88
C VAL A 243 4.15 12.76 2.07
N THR A 244 4.51 13.18 3.27
CA THR A 244 3.90 12.68 4.51
C THR A 244 3.02 13.72 5.19
N SER A 245 2.02 13.22 5.93
CA SER A 245 1.29 13.96 6.96
C SER A 245 1.63 13.35 8.32
N LEU A 246 2.86 13.63 8.79
CA LEU A 246 3.44 13.04 10.00
C LEU A 246 3.48 11.49 9.92
N ASN A 247 2.84 10.82 10.87
CA ASN A 247 2.69 9.36 10.95
C ASN A 247 1.30 8.88 10.55
N MET A 248 0.56 9.64 9.73
CA MET A 248 -0.78 9.26 9.26
C MET A 248 -0.73 7.89 8.57
N ALA A 249 -1.55 6.94 9.02
CA ALA A 249 -1.71 5.67 8.31
C ALA A 249 -2.67 5.89 7.14
N GLY A 250 -2.13 5.84 5.93
CA GLY A 250 -2.87 6.10 4.72
C GLY A 250 -1.96 6.17 3.50
N ILE A 251 -2.57 6.29 2.34
CA ILE A 251 -1.88 6.37 1.06
C ILE A 251 -2.46 7.48 0.18
N SER A 252 -1.66 7.97 -0.75
CA SER A 252 -2.14 8.72 -1.90
C SER A 252 -1.69 8.07 -3.20
N LEU A 253 -2.56 8.14 -4.22
CA LEU A 253 -2.26 7.77 -5.59
C LEU A 253 -2.12 9.03 -6.42
N THR A 254 -1.04 9.12 -7.18
CA THR A 254 -0.82 10.16 -8.19
C THR A 254 -0.69 9.52 -9.55
N ILE A 255 -1.47 10.00 -10.50
CA ILE A 255 -1.34 9.64 -11.93
C ILE A 255 -0.93 10.88 -12.69
N MET A 256 0.09 10.74 -13.51
CA MET A 256 0.52 11.78 -14.47
C MET A 256 0.49 11.21 -15.87
N ALA A 257 -0.17 11.88 -16.80
CA ALA A 257 -0.08 11.56 -18.23
C ALA A 257 1.34 11.87 -18.74
N LEU A 258 1.87 10.98 -19.56
CA LEU A 258 3.27 11.05 -20.02
C LEU A 258 3.35 11.29 -21.53
N ASP A 259 4.32 12.10 -21.90
CA ASP A 259 4.89 12.14 -23.24
C ASP A 259 6.38 11.72 -23.20
N ASP A 260 7.01 11.61 -24.36
CA ASP A 260 8.41 11.16 -24.47
C ASP A 260 9.38 12.11 -23.74
N GLU A 261 9.12 13.43 -23.73
CA GLU A 261 9.96 14.40 -23.03
C GLU A 261 9.84 14.24 -21.49
N LEU A 262 8.64 14.08 -20.96
CA LEU A 262 8.45 13.85 -19.53
C LEU A 262 9.08 12.52 -19.08
N ILE A 263 9.01 11.48 -19.91
CA ILE A 263 9.70 10.21 -19.66
C ILE A 263 11.21 10.42 -19.56
N GLU A 264 11.82 11.13 -20.52
CA GLU A 264 13.25 11.42 -20.53
C GLU A 264 13.67 12.19 -19.26
N LEU A 265 12.91 13.21 -18.87
CA LEU A 265 13.21 14.04 -17.70
C LEU A 265 13.03 13.30 -16.37
N ILE A 266 12.04 12.40 -16.27
CA ILE A 266 11.86 11.53 -15.10
C ILE A 266 13.02 10.55 -14.97
N ASP A 267 13.50 10.01 -16.09
CA ASP A 267 14.59 9.04 -16.14
C ASP A 267 15.98 9.67 -15.98
N ALA A 268 16.09 10.99 -16.12
CA ALA A 268 17.36 11.71 -16.00
C ALA A 268 17.99 11.49 -14.62
N GLU A 269 19.30 11.39 -14.57
CA GLU A 269 20.05 11.22 -13.33
C GLU A 269 19.83 12.39 -12.36
N THR A 270 19.88 12.09 -11.06
CA THR A 270 19.89 13.10 -10.00
C THR A 270 20.73 12.63 -8.82
N SER A 271 21.38 13.59 -8.16
CA SER A 271 22.10 13.34 -6.91
C SER A 271 21.24 13.58 -5.66
N ALA A 272 19.95 13.87 -5.80
CA ALA A 272 19.03 14.10 -4.69
C ALA A 272 18.87 12.82 -3.82
N PRO A 273 19.24 12.84 -2.55
CA PRO A 273 19.39 11.63 -1.75
C PRO A 273 18.07 10.89 -1.47
N ALA A 274 16.94 11.58 -1.50
CA ALA A 274 15.63 10.97 -1.24
C ALA A 274 14.89 10.54 -2.51
N TRP A 275 15.43 10.79 -3.70
CA TRP A 275 14.82 10.29 -4.94
C TRP A 275 14.99 8.77 -5.05
N PRO A 276 13.91 7.98 -5.01
CA PRO A 276 14.02 6.52 -4.98
C PRO A 276 14.30 5.90 -6.35
N GLY A 277 14.30 6.71 -7.41
CA GLY A 277 14.24 6.23 -8.79
C GLY A 277 12.84 5.78 -9.20
N VAL A 278 12.73 5.30 -10.42
CA VAL A 278 11.47 4.79 -10.99
C VAL A 278 11.64 3.38 -11.54
N VAL A 279 10.60 2.59 -11.44
CA VAL A 279 10.49 1.31 -12.16
C VAL A 279 10.02 1.61 -13.57
N ARG A 280 10.76 1.10 -14.56
CA ARG A 280 10.46 1.31 -15.98
C ARG A 280 9.55 0.20 -16.48
N ASP A 281 8.48 0.59 -17.17
CA ASP A 281 7.51 -0.30 -17.81
C ASP A 281 7.11 -1.48 -16.91
N PRO A 282 6.62 -1.21 -15.67
CA PRO A 282 6.23 -2.29 -14.77
C PRO A 282 5.07 -3.09 -15.35
N GLU A 283 5.17 -4.40 -15.28
CA GLU A 283 4.12 -5.30 -15.71
C GLU A 283 3.48 -5.99 -14.49
N TYR A 284 2.17 -6.12 -14.51
CA TYR A 284 1.45 -6.92 -13.53
C TYR A 284 1.52 -8.40 -13.92
N ALA A 285 1.95 -9.22 -13.00
CA ALA A 285 1.88 -10.68 -13.14
C ALA A 285 1.12 -11.26 -11.95
N ASP A 286 0.12 -12.08 -12.23
CA ASP A 286 -0.51 -12.86 -11.16
C ASP A 286 0.52 -13.81 -10.56
N ALA A 287 0.71 -13.73 -9.25
CA ALA A 287 1.45 -14.75 -8.54
C ALA A 287 0.71 -16.07 -8.75
N ARG A 288 1.39 -17.07 -9.29
CA ARG A 288 0.84 -18.43 -9.33
C ARG A 288 0.77 -18.93 -7.89
N MET A 289 -0.41 -18.82 -7.31
CA MET A 289 -0.70 -19.54 -6.08
C MET A 289 -0.71 -21.03 -6.42
N VAL A 290 -0.22 -21.86 -5.52
CA VAL A 290 -0.46 -23.31 -5.62
C VAL A 290 -1.97 -23.49 -5.60
N ASP A 291 -2.51 -24.24 -6.58
CA ASP A 291 -3.93 -24.48 -6.63
C ASP A 291 -4.39 -25.13 -5.32
N ASP A 292 -5.38 -24.52 -4.67
CA ASP A 292 -6.05 -25.14 -3.55
C ASP A 292 -6.74 -26.42 -4.01
N GLU A 293 -6.54 -27.50 -3.26
CA GLU A 293 -7.38 -28.68 -3.45
C GLU A 293 -8.82 -28.34 -3.07
N ALA A 294 -9.77 -28.76 -3.92
CA ALA A 294 -11.17 -28.62 -3.61
C ALA A 294 -11.50 -29.43 -2.34
N GLN A 295 -12.34 -28.86 -1.47
CA GLN A 295 -12.84 -29.59 -0.31
C GLN A 295 -13.59 -30.84 -0.76
N PRO A 296 -13.33 -32.00 -0.17
CA PRO A 296 -14.15 -33.20 -0.40
C PRO A 296 -15.61 -32.90 -0.07
N ASP A 297 -16.51 -33.10 -1.03
CA ASP A 297 -17.94 -32.81 -0.92
C ASP A 297 -18.84 -34.04 -1.14
N GLU A 298 -18.24 -35.15 -1.57
CA GLU A 298 -18.93 -36.40 -1.84
C GLU A 298 -18.95 -37.33 -0.61
N GLY A 299 -20.03 -38.08 -0.46
CA GLY A 299 -20.18 -39.11 0.57
C GLY A 299 -20.89 -38.63 1.85
N GLU A 300 -20.85 -39.49 2.87
CA GLU A 300 -21.44 -39.21 4.15
C GLU A 300 -20.59 -38.25 4.99
N GLU A 301 -21.23 -37.61 5.97
CA GLU A 301 -20.57 -36.75 6.92
C GLU A 301 -19.48 -37.49 7.70
N ASN A 302 -18.32 -36.86 7.85
CA ASN A 302 -17.25 -37.27 8.76
C ASN A 302 -17.40 -36.55 10.08
N THR A 303 -18.11 -37.16 11.01
CA THR A 303 -18.58 -36.51 12.24
C THR A 303 -17.45 -36.00 13.14
N TRP A 304 -16.34 -36.74 13.29
CA TRP A 304 -15.27 -36.32 14.17
C TRP A 304 -14.41 -35.23 13.58
N LEU A 305 -14.18 -35.22 12.24
CA LEU A 305 -13.47 -34.13 11.57
C LEU A 305 -14.34 -32.88 11.41
N THR A 306 -15.67 -33.05 11.27
CA THR A 306 -16.61 -31.92 11.39
C THR A 306 -16.50 -31.27 12.76
N ALA A 307 -16.55 -32.08 13.85
CA ALA A 307 -16.42 -31.57 15.21
C ALA A 307 -15.05 -30.89 15.46
N PHE A 308 -13.98 -31.40 14.84
CA PHE A 308 -12.66 -30.77 14.90
C PHE A 308 -12.69 -29.37 14.27
N VAL A 309 -13.17 -29.23 13.03
CA VAL A 309 -13.24 -27.93 12.34
C VAL A 309 -14.11 -26.95 13.10
N GLU A 310 -15.30 -27.36 13.54
CA GLU A 310 -16.21 -26.50 14.29
C GLU A 310 -15.60 -26.00 15.62
N ARG A 311 -14.86 -26.86 16.31
CA ARG A 311 -14.18 -26.46 17.55
C ARG A 311 -13.03 -25.51 17.28
N LEU A 312 -12.22 -25.80 16.25
CA LEU A 312 -11.09 -24.98 15.86
C LEU A 312 -11.54 -23.58 15.46
N SER A 313 -12.59 -23.46 14.64
CA SER A 313 -13.13 -22.17 14.17
C SER A 313 -13.63 -21.26 15.30
N ARG A 314 -14.00 -21.82 16.43
CA ARG A 314 -14.39 -21.05 17.63
C ARG A 314 -13.21 -20.66 18.51
N SER A 315 -12.00 -21.09 18.18
CA SER A 315 -10.82 -20.97 19.06
C SER A 315 -9.70 -20.11 18.43
N PHE A 316 -9.88 -19.53 17.26
CA PHE A 316 -8.81 -18.77 16.59
C PHE A 316 -8.27 -17.62 17.46
N ASP A 317 -9.15 -16.84 18.07
CA ASP A 317 -8.77 -15.74 18.96
C ASP A 317 -8.04 -16.23 20.21
N ASP A 318 -8.57 -17.31 20.83
CA ASP A 318 -7.96 -17.91 22.03
C ASP A 318 -6.56 -18.47 21.72
N LEU A 319 -6.37 -19.08 20.54
CA LEU A 319 -5.08 -19.59 20.08
C LEU A 319 -4.09 -18.45 19.82
N THR A 320 -4.55 -17.34 19.25
CA THR A 320 -3.74 -16.12 19.07
C THR A 320 -3.29 -15.55 20.42
N VAL A 321 -4.17 -15.52 21.43
CA VAL A 321 -3.84 -15.03 22.77
C VAL A 321 -2.80 -15.93 23.43
N LEU A 322 -2.98 -17.25 23.34
CA LEU A 322 -2.04 -18.23 23.94
C LEU A 322 -0.66 -18.13 23.28
N ASP A 323 -0.61 -17.99 21.97
CA ASP A 323 0.65 -17.91 21.24
C ASP A 323 1.41 -16.60 21.54
N ARG A 324 0.72 -15.49 21.79
CA ARG A 324 1.36 -14.25 22.24
C ARG A 324 2.11 -14.35 23.56
N GLU A 325 1.76 -15.31 24.40
CA GLU A 325 2.46 -15.56 25.67
C GLU A 325 3.78 -16.33 25.46
N ALA A 326 3.89 -17.10 24.36
CA ALA A 326 5.00 -18.00 24.09
C ALA A 326 5.77 -17.65 22.80
N GLY A 327 5.13 -16.95 21.84
CA GLY A 327 5.64 -16.68 20.51
C GLY A 327 5.26 -15.30 19.99
N ASP A 328 5.03 -15.20 18.69
CA ASP A 328 4.73 -13.96 17.97
C ASP A 328 3.21 -13.69 17.81
N GLY A 329 2.37 -14.64 18.21
CA GLY A 329 0.92 -14.48 18.22
C GLY A 329 0.26 -14.66 16.86
N ASP A 330 0.86 -15.42 15.96
CA ASP A 330 0.34 -15.66 14.61
C ASP A 330 -0.41 -16.98 14.46
N PHE A 331 -0.34 -17.88 15.47
CA PHE A 331 -0.89 -19.23 15.38
C PHE A 331 -2.39 -19.26 15.07
N GLY A 332 -3.19 -18.43 15.72
CA GLY A 332 -4.63 -18.34 15.45
C GLY A 332 -4.92 -17.87 14.03
N GLN A 333 -4.18 -16.89 13.53
CA GLN A 333 -4.31 -16.40 12.15
C GLN A 333 -3.92 -17.48 11.11
N ASN A 334 -2.87 -18.25 11.40
CA ASN A 334 -2.48 -19.38 10.57
C ASN A 334 -3.56 -20.46 10.52
N MET A 335 -4.23 -20.73 11.65
CA MET A 335 -5.35 -21.67 11.72
C MET A 335 -6.57 -21.13 10.95
N GLU A 336 -6.88 -19.85 11.08
CA GLU A 336 -7.97 -19.20 10.36
C GLU A 336 -7.70 -19.22 8.83
N ALA A 337 -6.48 -18.92 8.39
CA ALA A 337 -6.10 -18.99 7.00
C ALA A 337 -6.29 -20.39 6.40
N ALA A 338 -5.99 -21.45 7.17
CA ALA A 338 -6.12 -22.82 6.73
C ALA A 338 -7.56 -23.36 6.83
N PHE A 339 -8.35 -22.96 7.83
CA PHE A 339 -9.62 -23.60 8.17
C PHE A 339 -10.83 -22.66 8.18
N GLY A 340 -10.64 -21.34 8.09
CA GLY A 340 -11.73 -20.36 8.27
C GLY A 340 -12.85 -20.44 7.23
N ASP A 341 -12.56 -20.92 6.03
CA ASP A 341 -13.51 -21.12 4.93
C ASP A 341 -13.83 -22.60 4.67
N VAL A 342 -13.44 -23.53 5.56
CA VAL A 342 -13.81 -24.94 5.45
C VAL A 342 -15.30 -25.11 5.76
N GLU A 343 -16.05 -25.59 4.79
CA GLU A 343 -17.49 -25.82 4.94
C GLU A 343 -17.77 -27.03 5.88
N THR A 344 -18.74 -26.87 6.76
CA THR A 344 -19.23 -27.93 7.65
C THR A 344 -20.71 -28.23 7.32
N PRO A 345 -21.14 -29.51 7.38
CA PRO A 345 -20.38 -30.70 7.78
C PRO A 345 -19.34 -31.14 6.74
N VAL A 346 -18.15 -31.54 7.22
CA VAL A 346 -17.09 -32.09 6.39
C VAL A 346 -17.50 -33.48 5.92
N ARG A 347 -17.28 -33.78 4.63
CA ARG A 347 -17.66 -35.04 3.99
C ARG A 347 -16.43 -35.77 3.48
N GLY A 348 -16.55 -37.08 3.31
CA GLY A 348 -15.48 -37.91 2.75
C GLY A 348 -14.80 -38.83 3.76
N ALA A 349 -13.93 -39.71 3.27
CA ALA A 349 -13.19 -40.66 4.07
C ALA A 349 -12.11 -39.95 4.93
N ASP A 350 -11.79 -40.54 6.09
CA ASP A 350 -10.78 -39.95 7.00
C ASP A 350 -9.46 -39.60 6.29
N ALA A 351 -8.94 -40.53 5.51
CA ALA A 351 -7.67 -40.32 4.77
C ALA A 351 -7.75 -39.18 3.75
N GLU A 352 -8.90 -38.99 3.10
CA GLU A 352 -9.14 -37.94 2.12
C GLU A 352 -9.24 -36.57 2.79
N VAL A 353 -10.08 -36.47 3.82
CA VAL A 353 -10.26 -35.22 4.58
C VAL A 353 -8.97 -34.79 5.28
N LEU A 354 -8.25 -35.73 5.89
CA LEU A 354 -6.95 -35.43 6.53
C LEU A 354 -5.89 -35.02 5.50
N SER A 355 -5.90 -35.59 4.28
CA SER A 355 -5.03 -35.14 3.18
C SER A 355 -5.37 -33.71 2.77
N PHE A 356 -6.64 -33.39 2.66
CA PHE A 356 -7.12 -32.03 2.40
C PHE A 356 -6.67 -31.04 3.50
N PHE A 357 -6.80 -31.39 4.78
CA PHE A 357 -6.31 -30.56 5.87
C PHE A 357 -4.79 -30.37 5.83
N ALA A 358 -4.05 -31.42 5.51
CA ALA A 358 -2.60 -31.34 5.32
C ALA A 358 -2.22 -30.37 4.20
N HIS A 359 -2.90 -30.47 3.05
CA HIS A 359 -2.66 -29.58 1.92
C HIS A 359 -2.94 -28.12 2.29
N ARG A 360 -4.09 -27.86 2.92
CA ARG A 360 -4.45 -26.50 3.35
C ARG A 360 -3.44 -25.89 4.32
N MET A 361 -2.99 -26.66 5.29
CA MET A 361 -1.94 -26.21 6.22
C MET A 361 -0.64 -25.87 5.47
N LEU A 362 -0.20 -26.72 4.54
CA LEU A 362 1.04 -26.50 3.80
C LEU A 362 0.96 -25.32 2.81
N VAL A 363 -0.22 -24.99 2.29
CA VAL A 363 -0.40 -23.95 1.27
C VAL A 363 -0.80 -22.61 1.89
N ARG A 364 -1.62 -22.61 2.93
CA ARG A 364 -2.24 -21.39 3.47
C ARG A 364 -1.69 -20.93 4.82
N ALA A 365 -1.18 -21.85 5.64
CA ALA A 365 -0.56 -21.49 6.91
C ALA A 365 0.94 -21.25 6.74
N GLY A 366 1.41 -20.10 7.21
CA GLY A 366 2.82 -19.75 7.17
C GLY A 366 3.64 -20.30 8.34
N GLY A 367 4.91 -19.92 8.37
CA GLY A 367 5.80 -20.19 9.50
C GLY A 367 6.00 -21.67 9.81
N THR A 368 6.25 -21.95 11.08
CA THR A 368 6.43 -23.31 11.61
C THR A 368 5.11 -24.09 11.60
N SER A 369 3.98 -23.41 11.87
CA SER A 369 2.65 -24.01 11.99
C SER A 369 2.23 -24.78 10.75
N GLY A 370 2.42 -24.19 9.56
CA GLY A 370 2.09 -24.82 8.29
C GLY A 370 2.88 -26.09 8.04
N ALA A 371 4.21 -26.02 8.21
CA ALA A 371 5.10 -27.16 8.00
C ALA A 371 4.83 -28.31 9.00
N VAL A 372 4.68 -27.96 10.28
CA VAL A 372 4.48 -28.93 11.37
C VAL A 372 3.12 -29.59 11.26
N LEU A 373 2.03 -28.83 11.29
CA LEU A 373 0.69 -29.39 11.27
C LEU A 373 0.31 -29.99 9.91
N GLY A 374 0.80 -29.41 8.82
CA GLY A 374 0.64 -29.99 7.50
C GLY A 374 1.28 -31.38 7.37
N THR A 375 2.49 -31.54 7.93
CA THR A 375 3.16 -32.83 8.00
C THR A 375 2.41 -33.80 8.92
N PHE A 376 1.95 -33.32 10.08
CA PHE A 376 1.16 -34.12 11.03
C PHE A 376 -0.11 -34.71 10.38
N PHE A 377 -0.93 -33.86 9.76
CA PHE A 377 -2.15 -34.32 9.11
C PHE A 377 -1.86 -35.26 7.93
N ARG A 378 -0.78 -35.02 7.19
CA ARG A 378 -0.37 -35.91 6.09
C ARG A 378 -0.01 -37.30 6.58
N GLU A 379 0.71 -37.42 7.68
CA GLU A 379 1.08 -38.70 8.28
C GLU A 379 -0.15 -39.42 8.86
N MET A 380 -1.05 -38.68 9.48
CA MET A 380 -2.35 -39.24 9.90
C MET A 380 -3.14 -39.80 8.73
N ALA A 381 -3.27 -39.02 7.64
CA ALA A 381 -3.94 -39.47 6.42
C ALA A 381 -3.31 -40.77 5.87
N GLY A 382 -1.99 -40.84 5.86
CA GLY A 382 -1.20 -42.00 5.45
C GLY A 382 -1.50 -43.24 6.30
N ALA A 383 -1.66 -43.08 7.61
CA ALA A 383 -1.98 -44.19 8.53
C ALA A 383 -3.39 -44.73 8.28
N PHE A 384 -4.41 -43.88 8.18
CA PHE A 384 -5.78 -44.28 7.86
C PHE A 384 -5.86 -44.97 6.50
N LYS A 385 -5.17 -44.44 5.50
CA LYS A 385 -5.09 -45.05 4.15
C LYS A 385 -4.44 -46.42 4.18
N ALA A 386 -3.31 -46.58 4.90
CA ALA A 386 -2.60 -47.84 4.99
C ALA A 386 -3.40 -48.92 5.74
N ALA A 387 -4.12 -48.52 6.79
CA ALA A 387 -5.00 -49.41 7.53
C ALA A 387 -6.27 -49.79 6.75
N GLY A 388 -6.65 -49.04 5.72
CA GLY A 388 -7.94 -49.22 5.02
C GLY A 388 -9.13 -48.92 5.93
N VAL A 389 -8.99 -48.07 6.93
CA VAL A 389 -9.99 -47.75 7.95
C VAL A 389 -10.67 -46.43 7.63
N ASP A 390 -11.96 -46.37 7.82
CA ASP A 390 -12.81 -45.21 7.71
C ASP A 390 -13.76 -45.16 8.93
N SER A 391 -13.71 -44.08 9.68
CA SER A 391 -14.49 -43.89 10.90
C SER A 391 -16.00 -44.05 10.71
N ARG A 392 -16.48 -43.85 9.50
CA ARG A 392 -17.89 -43.96 9.12
C ARG A 392 -18.36 -45.41 9.02
N THR A 393 -17.43 -46.36 8.82
CA THR A 393 -17.76 -47.77 8.56
C THR A 393 -16.98 -48.75 9.47
N ALA A 394 -15.90 -48.32 10.07
CA ALA A 394 -15.06 -49.17 10.94
C ALA A 394 -15.71 -49.44 12.29
N ASP A 395 -15.34 -50.55 12.91
CA ASP A 395 -15.58 -50.76 14.33
C ASP A 395 -14.70 -49.84 15.18
N GLY A 396 -15.07 -49.68 16.46
CA GLY A 396 -14.37 -48.80 17.37
C GLY A 396 -12.90 -49.16 17.60
N ASP A 397 -12.56 -50.46 17.58
CA ASP A 397 -11.19 -50.95 17.80
C ASP A 397 -10.31 -50.66 16.57
N GLY A 398 -10.83 -50.86 15.36
CA GLY A 398 -10.12 -50.53 14.11
C GLY A 398 -9.83 -49.04 13.95
N PHE A 399 -10.85 -48.22 14.25
CA PHE A 399 -10.68 -46.77 14.26
C PHE A 399 -9.65 -46.30 15.29
N ALA A 400 -9.73 -46.78 16.53
CA ALA A 400 -8.81 -46.42 17.59
C ALA A 400 -7.36 -46.79 17.26
N ALA A 401 -7.14 -47.96 16.65
CA ALA A 401 -5.83 -48.41 16.23
C ALA A 401 -5.25 -47.51 15.12
N ALA A 402 -6.05 -47.18 14.08
CA ALA A 402 -5.64 -46.29 13.01
C ALA A 402 -5.34 -44.86 13.50
N LEU A 403 -6.15 -44.34 14.42
CA LEU A 403 -5.95 -43.04 15.04
C LEU A 403 -4.65 -43.02 15.88
N ALA A 404 -4.42 -44.04 16.72
CA ALA A 404 -3.20 -44.14 17.52
C ALA A 404 -1.95 -44.20 16.66
N GLU A 405 -1.96 -45.01 15.62
CA GLU A 405 -0.86 -45.10 14.64
C GLU A 405 -0.65 -43.77 13.94
N GLY A 406 -1.72 -43.10 13.49
CA GLY A 406 -1.65 -41.80 12.82
C GLY A 406 -1.07 -40.69 13.68
N LEU A 407 -1.51 -40.63 14.94
CA LEU A 407 -0.96 -39.70 15.95
C LEU A 407 0.52 -39.95 16.19
N GLN A 408 0.93 -41.23 16.38
CA GLN A 408 2.34 -41.57 16.60
C GLN A 408 3.20 -41.18 15.41
N ARG A 409 2.79 -41.54 14.20
CA ARG A 409 3.52 -41.17 12.94
C ARG A 409 3.60 -39.66 12.77
N GLY A 410 2.54 -38.94 13.06
CA GLY A 410 2.52 -37.48 13.03
C GLY A 410 3.53 -36.86 14.01
N VAL A 411 3.57 -37.33 15.25
CA VAL A 411 4.53 -36.88 16.27
C VAL A 411 5.97 -37.21 15.85
N ASP A 412 6.21 -38.43 15.38
CA ASP A 412 7.55 -38.85 14.94
C ASP A 412 8.05 -37.97 13.79
N ALA A 413 7.19 -37.68 12.81
CA ALA A 413 7.52 -36.84 11.67
C ALA A 413 7.80 -35.37 12.07
N ILE A 414 7.05 -34.80 13.01
CA ILE A 414 7.31 -33.47 13.56
C ILE A 414 8.66 -33.44 14.29
N THR A 415 8.93 -34.45 15.09
CA THR A 415 10.18 -34.57 15.85
C THR A 415 11.39 -34.68 14.90
N GLU A 416 11.28 -35.46 13.83
CA GLU A 416 12.31 -35.56 12.81
C GLU A 416 12.50 -34.23 12.05
N LEU A 417 11.40 -33.54 11.68
CA LEU A 417 11.43 -32.30 10.91
C LEU A 417 12.02 -31.14 11.69
N GLY A 418 11.60 -30.93 12.91
CA GLY A 418 11.96 -29.76 13.73
C GLY A 418 12.93 -30.03 14.87
N GLY A 419 13.26 -31.29 15.15
CA GLY A 419 14.04 -31.68 16.31
C GLY A 419 13.35 -31.39 17.63
N ALA A 420 12.02 -31.21 17.62
CA ALA A 420 11.21 -30.89 18.80
C ALA A 420 11.33 -31.95 19.87
N LYS A 421 11.36 -31.53 21.13
CA LYS A 421 11.48 -32.39 22.31
C LYS A 421 10.38 -32.06 23.30
N GLU A 422 10.11 -33.02 24.19
CA GLU A 422 9.17 -32.79 25.29
C GLU A 422 9.60 -31.57 26.13
N GLY A 423 8.74 -30.56 26.20
CA GLY A 423 8.98 -29.31 26.92
C GLY A 423 9.48 -28.15 26.04
N ASP A 424 9.63 -28.34 24.75
CA ASP A 424 9.84 -27.26 23.79
C ASP A 424 8.50 -26.55 23.50
N ASN A 425 8.56 -25.21 23.27
CA ASN A 425 7.40 -24.42 22.92
C ASN A 425 7.02 -24.63 21.45
#